data_191ef27bf12fc7c48ef16c7d93cc1b02
#
_entry.id   191ef27bf12fc7c48ef16c7d93cc1b02
#
_cell.length_a   1.000
_cell.length_b   1.000
_cell.length_c   1.000
_cell.angle_alpha   90.00
_cell.angle_beta   90.00
_cell.angle_gamma   90.00
#
_symmetry.space_group_name_H-M   'P 1'
#
loop_
_entity.id
_entity.type
_entity.pdbx_description
1 polymer ?
#
loop_
_entity_poly.entity_id
_entity_poly.type
_entity_poly.pdbx_seq_one_letter_code
_entity_poly.pdbx_strand_id
1 'polypeptide(L)'
;MNSTTGKRIALISVHGDPAIEIGKEEAGGQNVYVRNVGEALARLGWQVDMFTRKVSLEQDSIVKHSENCRTIRLKAGPLEFVPRDDIFEYLREFVDNFLKFQVENDITYQLVHTNYWLSSWVGMELKEIQKSKQVHTYHSLGAVKYNTIQKEDIPLIASKRLKVEKEVLEKAERIVATSPQEQEHMRSLVSTKGNIDIIPCGTDIQRFGSIAREAARAELGIEKETKVVLYVGRFDSRKGIETLVRAVNQSGLRDSKNLQLIIGGGSTPGNSDGIERDRIEQIVNELGMSDFTTFAGRLSQDILPTYYAAADVCVVPSHYEPFGLVAIEAMASGTPVVASDVGGLQFTVVNEETGLLAPPQDVDAFASAIDRILSNPEWRDELGKAGRKRVESKFSWDGVAHQLSELYTELLQPQPLASTAKELVESTVELVQSTAKELVESTVELVQSTAKQAVLVTK
;
A
#
# COMPACT_ATOMS: atom_id res chain seq x y z
N MET A 1 39.04 1.31 16.67
CA MET A 1 38.31 1.60 15.45
C MET A 1 36.83 1.56 15.81
N ASN A 2 36.23 2.72 16.01
CA ASN A 2 34.79 2.81 16.30
C ASN A 2 34.04 2.46 15.00
N SER A 3 33.46 1.28 14.95
CA SER A 3 32.49 0.97 13.89
C SER A 3 31.25 1.81 14.15
N THR A 4 31.11 2.90 13.45
CA THR A 4 29.82 3.54 13.22
C THR A 4 28.99 2.57 12.40
N THR A 5 28.39 1.57 13.03
CA THR A 5 27.29 0.81 12.42
C THR A 5 26.12 1.78 12.30
N GLY A 6 26.15 2.60 11.23
CA GLY A 6 25.08 3.49 10.87
C GLY A 6 23.78 2.67 10.77
N LYS A 7 22.68 3.24 11.21
CA LYS A 7 21.33 2.65 11.09
C LYS A 7 21.09 2.29 9.62
N ARG A 8 21.11 1.00 9.25
CA ARG A 8 20.94 0.53 7.88
C ARG A 8 19.70 -0.33 7.75
N ILE A 9 18.96 -0.15 6.65
CA ILE A 9 17.75 -0.91 6.35
C ILE A 9 17.68 -1.29 4.87
N ALA A 10 17.16 -2.49 4.59
CA ALA A 10 16.71 -2.89 3.26
C ALA A 10 15.18 -2.75 3.15
N LEU A 11 14.71 -1.90 2.26
CA LEU A 11 13.31 -1.87 1.84
C LEU A 11 13.16 -2.77 0.60
N ILE A 12 12.34 -3.81 0.69
CA ILE A 12 12.18 -4.78 -0.40
C ILE A 12 10.83 -4.60 -1.06
N SER A 13 10.83 -4.32 -2.37
CA SER A 13 9.66 -4.12 -3.21
C SER A 13 9.88 -4.81 -4.56
N VAL A 14 9.73 -6.14 -4.61
CA VAL A 14 10.17 -6.98 -5.73
C VAL A 14 9.60 -6.51 -7.07
N HIS A 15 8.28 -6.25 -7.16
CA HIS A 15 7.63 -5.86 -8.41
C HIS A 15 7.41 -4.35 -8.56
N GLY A 16 7.47 -3.60 -7.46
CA GLY A 16 7.24 -2.16 -7.44
C GLY A 16 8.54 -1.38 -7.40
N ASP A 17 9.16 -1.10 -8.55
CA ASP A 17 10.44 -0.40 -8.65
C ASP A 17 10.34 1.05 -8.12
N PRO A 18 11.03 1.40 -7.00
CA PRO A 18 10.97 2.76 -6.44
C PRO A 18 11.61 3.83 -7.32
N ALA A 19 12.41 3.45 -8.30
CA ALA A 19 13.06 4.38 -9.23
C ALA A 19 12.35 4.48 -10.58
N ILE A 20 11.17 3.87 -10.72
CA ILE A 20 10.37 4.01 -11.94
C ILE A 20 9.57 5.31 -11.93
N GLU A 21 9.32 5.86 -13.11
CA GLU A 21 8.44 6.99 -13.29
C GLU A 21 6.98 6.59 -13.04
N ILE A 22 6.30 7.31 -12.15
CA ILE A 22 4.93 6.99 -11.75
C ILE A 22 3.96 7.12 -12.94
N GLY A 23 2.98 6.21 -12.98
CA GLY A 23 1.96 6.16 -14.04
C GLY A 23 2.33 5.24 -15.21
N LYS A 24 3.52 4.60 -15.23
CA LYS A 24 3.79 3.47 -16.13
C LYS A 24 3.01 2.24 -15.68
N GLU A 25 2.94 1.23 -16.54
CA GLU A 25 2.26 -0.03 -16.24
C GLU A 25 2.78 -0.61 -14.90
N GLU A 26 1.85 -0.98 -14.02
CA GLU A 26 2.10 -1.41 -12.64
C GLU A 26 2.78 -0.40 -11.69
N ALA A 27 3.13 0.81 -12.15
CA ALA A 27 3.60 1.87 -11.26
C ALA A 27 2.41 2.57 -10.56
N GLY A 28 2.42 2.58 -9.24
CA GLY A 28 1.29 3.10 -8.45
C GLY A 28 1.69 3.43 -7.01
N GLY A 29 0.71 3.41 -6.12
CA GLY A 29 0.88 3.83 -4.72
C GLY A 29 2.02 3.14 -3.97
N GLN A 30 2.30 1.87 -4.23
CA GLN A 30 3.40 1.17 -3.59
C GLN A 30 4.78 1.74 -4.00
N ASN A 31 4.96 2.06 -5.28
CA ASN A 31 6.20 2.68 -5.76
C ASN A 31 6.44 4.04 -5.10
N VAL A 32 5.37 4.86 -5.02
CA VAL A 32 5.37 6.16 -4.32
C VAL A 32 5.73 5.98 -2.84
N TYR A 33 5.08 5.03 -2.17
CA TYR A 33 5.30 4.76 -0.76
C TYR A 33 6.77 4.38 -0.49
N VAL A 34 7.28 3.35 -1.16
CA VAL A 34 8.64 2.83 -0.90
C VAL A 34 9.69 3.90 -1.18
N ARG A 35 9.53 4.67 -2.28
CA ARG A 35 10.43 5.76 -2.64
C ARG A 35 10.46 6.86 -1.58
N ASN A 36 9.30 7.39 -1.21
CA ASN A 36 9.22 8.50 -0.28
C ASN A 36 9.60 8.11 1.15
N VAL A 37 9.21 6.92 1.60
CA VAL A 37 9.66 6.37 2.88
C VAL A 37 11.18 6.23 2.89
N GLY A 38 11.78 5.68 1.83
CA GLY A 38 13.23 5.53 1.71
C GLY A 38 13.97 6.87 1.80
N GLU A 39 13.52 7.87 1.07
CA GLU A 39 14.12 9.22 1.10
C GLU A 39 13.92 9.92 2.45
N ALA A 40 12.73 9.77 3.05
CA ALA A 40 12.45 10.38 4.35
C ALA A 40 13.26 9.73 5.47
N LEU A 41 13.42 8.41 5.48
CA LEU A 41 14.32 7.70 6.43
C LEU A 41 15.78 8.12 6.24
N ALA A 42 16.22 8.31 5.00
CA ALA A 42 17.57 8.80 4.72
C ALA A 42 17.83 10.20 5.29
N ARG A 43 16.83 11.10 5.25
CA ARG A 43 16.89 12.40 5.94
C ARG A 43 17.02 12.27 7.46
N LEU A 44 16.51 11.18 8.05
CA LEU A 44 16.66 10.85 9.48
C LEU A 44 17.98 10.12 9.79
N GLY A 45 18.90 10.02 8.82
CA GLY A 45 20.23 9.44 9.00
C GLY A 45 20.30 7.91 8.81
N TRP A 46 19.25 7.26 8.28
CA TRP A 46 19.30 5.87 7.87
C TRP A 46 20.06 5.70 6.55
N GLN A 47 20.87 4.65 6.44
CA GLN A 47 21.36 4.14 5.16
C GLN A 47 20.27 3.24 4.58
N VAL A 48 19.65 3.67 3.48
CA VAL A 48 18.49 3.00 2.90
C VAL A 48 18.83 2.42 1.54
N ASP A 49 18.75 1.10 1.45
CA ASP A 49 18.86 0.35 0.20
C ASP A 49 17.47 -0.20 -0.17
N MET A 50 16.91 0.26 -1.29
CA MET A 50 15.61 -0.19 -1.81
C MET A 50 15.83 -1.24 -2.88
N PHE A 51 15.39 -2.48 -2.64
CA PHE A 51 15.60 -3.60 -3.55
C PHE A 51 14.37 -3.89 -4.39
N THR A 52 14.58 -4.08 -5.68
CA THR A 52 13.54 -4.43 -6.66
C THR A 52 14.08 -5.35 -7.74
N ARG A 53 13.19 -5.93 -8.55
CA ARG A 53 13.55 -6.77 -9.70
C ARG A 53 13.97 -5.91 -10.88
N LYS A 54 15.06 -6.27 -11.55
CA LYS A 54 15.50 -5.69 -12.82
C LYS A 54 14.65 -6.26 -13.96
N VAL A 55 14.07 -5.39 -14.79
CA VAL A 55 13.16 -5.79 -15.88
C VAL A 55 13.67 -5.46 -17.28
N SER A 56 14.87 -4.86 -17.42
CA SER A 56 15.50 -4.58 -18.70
C SER A 56 17.00 -4.49 -18.56
N LEU A 57 17.73 -4.85 -19.60
CA LEU A 57 19.19 -4.65 -19.69
C LEU A 57 19.58 -3.18 -19.66
N GLU A 58 18.71 -2.30 -20.19
CA GLU A 58 18.95 -0.86 -20.29
C GLU A 58 18.80 -0.13 -18.96
N GLN A 59 18.15 -0.76 -17.97
CA GLN A 59 18.00 -0.16 -16.66
C GLN A 59 19.33 -0.18 -15.89
N ASP A 60 19.69 0.94 -15.28
CA ASP A 60 20.77 0.98 -14.31
C ASP A 60 20.50 0.02 -13.14
N SER A 61 21.51 -0.77 -12.76
CA SER A 61 21.36 -1.70 -11.63
C SER A 61 21.30 -0.96 -10.29
N ILE A 62 21.86 0.25 -10.20
CA ILE A 62 21.81 1.09 -9.00
C ILE A 62 21.43 2.51 -9.39
N VAL A 63 20.39 3.04 -8.78
CA VAL A 63 19.94 4.43 -8.93
C VAL A 63 20.08 5.13 -7.58
N LYS A 64 20.94 6.15 -7.50
CA LYS A 64 21.09 6.99 -6.30
C LYS A 64 20.01 8.06 -6.26
N HIS A 65 19.38 8.22 -5.11
CA HIS A 65 18.38 9.25 -4.84
C HIS A 65 18.91 10.36 -3.93
N SER A 66 19.78 9.98 -3.00
CA SER A 66 20.55 10.87 -2.13
C SER A 66 21.83 10.16 -1.69
N GLU A 67 22.64 10.81 -0.86
CA GLU A 67 23.84 10.20 -0.28
C GLU A 67 23.53 8.90 0.45
N ASN A 68 22.40 8.85 1.17
CA ASN A 68 22.02 7.75 2.04
C ASN A 68 20.82 6.92 1.52
N CYS A 69 20.40 7.13 0.27
CA CYS A 69 19.26 6.40 -0.31
C CYS A 69 19.51 6.02 -1.76
N ARG A 70 19.33 4.73 -2.08
CA ARG A 70 19.49 4.21 -3.44
C ARG A 70 18.52 3.06 -3.71
N THR A 71 18.15 2.89 -4.98
CA THR A 71 17.46 1.69 -5.50
C THR A 71 18.46 0.74 -6.10
N ILE A 72 18.35 -0.53 -5.77
CA ILE A 72 19.18 -1.63 -6.26
C ILE A 72 18.25 -2.60 -7.00
N ARG A 73 18.52 -2.79 -8.29
CA ARG A 73 17.77 -3.68 -9.17
C ARG A 73 18.50 -5.01 -9.30
N LEU A 74 17.90 -6.06 -8.75
CA LEU A 74 18.45 -7.42 -8.80
C LEU A 74 17.84 -8.20 -9.95
N LYS A 75 18.64 -9.04 -10.62
CA LYS A 75 18.11 -10.00 -11.57
C LYS A 75 17.29 -11.07 -10.82
N ALA A 76 16.12 -11.38 -11.35
CA ALA A 76 15.27 -12.50 -10.93
C ALA A 76 14.37 -12.88 -12.09
N GLY A 77 14.66 -13.99 -12.76
CA GLY A 77 14.02 -14.40 -14.00
C GLY A 77 14.47 -13.60 -15.23
N PRO A 78 13.63 -13.53 -16.28
CA PRO A 78 13.96 -12.85 -17.53
C PRO A 78 14.09 -11.33 -17.33
N LEU A 79 14.95 -10.70 -18.14
CA LEU A 79 15.14 -9.24 -18.13
C LEU A 79 14.13 -8.55 -19.05
N GLU A 80 12.87 -8.75 -18.73
CA GLU A 80 11.70 -8.17 -19.40
C GLU A 80 10.56 -8.00 -18.39
N PHE A 81 9.49 -7.36 -18.81
CA PHE A 81 8.27 -7.29 -17.99
C PHE A 81 7.71 -8.70 -17.77
N VAL A 82 7.41 -9.03 -16.53
CA VAL A 82 6.72 -10.26 -16.11
C VAL A 82 5.47 -9.84 -15.34
N PRO A 83 4.28 -10.33 -15.70
CA PRO A 83 3.08 -10.07 -14.94
C PRO A 83 3.28 -10.41 -13.46
N ARG A 84 2.77 -9.55 -12.59
CA ARG A 84 3.00 -9.64 -11.14
C ARG A 84 2.70 -11.02 -10.56
N ASP A 85 1.65 -11.68 -11.03
CA ASP A 85 1.21 -12.98 -10.51
C ASP A 85 2.16 -14.13 -10.92
N ASP A 86 3.01 -13.93 -11.94
CA ASP A 86 4.00 -14.89 -12.43
C ASP A 86 5.39 -14.70 -11.80
N ILE A 87 5.63 -13.57 -11.11
CA ILE A 87 6.94 -13.25 -10.51
C ILE A 87 7.33 -14.24 -9.40
N PHE A 88 6.36 -14.91 -8.78
CA PHE A 88 6.62 -15.79 -7.63
C PHE A 88 7.67 -16.87 -7.92
N GLU A 89 7.72 -17.39 -9.12
CA GLU A 89 8.66 -18.44 -9.53
C GLU A 89 10.12 -18.00 -9.52
N TYR A 90 10.38 -16.70 -9.60
CA TYR A 90 11.71 -16.10 -9.63
C TYR A 90 12.18 -15.56 -8.26
N LEU A 91 11.38 -15.66 -7.21
CA LEU A 91 11.72 -15.07 -5.91
C LEU A 91 12.93 -15.74 -5.27
N ARG A 92 13.20 -17.02 -5.54
CA ARG A 92 14.40 -17.69 -5.04
C ARG A 92 15.66 -17.07 -5.64
N GLU A 93 15.69 -16.84 -6.96
CA GLU A 93 16.81 -16.14 -7.61
C GLU A 93 16.97 -14.72 -7.06
N PHE A 94 15.89 -14.03 -6.70
CA PHE A 94 15.94 -12.73 -6.03
C PHE A 94 16.66 -12.81 -4.69
N VAL A 95 16.32 -13.79 -3.84
CA VAL A 95 16.98 -14.02 -2.54
C VAL A 95 18.47 -14.32 -2.73
N ASP A 96 18.83 -15.20 -3.66
CA ASP A 96 20.22 -15.58 -3.91
C ASP A 96 21.05 -14.35 -4.37
N ASN A 97 20.51 -13.53 -5.27
CA ASN A 97 21.16 -12.30 -5.72
C ASN A 97 21.18 -11.20 -4.64
N PHE A 98 20.21 -11.14 -3.74
CA PHE A 98 20.25 -10.26 -2.59
C PHE A 98 21.40 -10.64 -1.64
N LEU A 99 21.53 -11.92 -1.31
CA LEU A 99 22.64 -12.42 -0.47
C LEU A 99 24.01 -12.21 -1.13
N LYS A 100 24.10 -12.45 -2.44
CA LYS A 100 25.29 -12.17 -3.21
C LYS A 100 25.68 -10.69 -3.17
N PHE A 101 24.70 -9.79 -3.34
CA PHE A 101 24.93 -8.34 -3.24
C PHE A 101 25.49 -7.95 -1.86
N GLN A 102 24.99 -8.53 -0.78
CA GLN A 102 25.51 -8.28 0.57
C GLN A 102 26.99 -8.67 0.69
N VAL A 103 27.35 -9.87 0.19
CA VAL A 103 28.74 -10.36 0.23
C VAL A 103 29.66 -9.47 -0.61
N GLU A 104 29.26 -9.12 -1.83
CA GLU A 104 30.07 -8.30 -2.74
C GLU A 104 30.31 -6.87 -2.24
N ASN A 105 29.41 -6.35 -1.40
CA ASN A 105 29.49 -4.98 -0.87
C ASN A 105 29.89 -4.92 0.61
N ASP A 106 30.18 -6.05 1.26
CA ASP A 106 30.46 -6.15 2.71
C ASP A 106 29.37 -5.50 3.56
N ILE A 107 28.09 -5.83 3.26
CA ILE A 107 26.90 -5.27 3.90
C ILE A 107 26.09 -6.38 4.55
N THR A 108 25.51 -6.09 5.72
CA THR A 108 24.54 -6.97 6.39
C THR A 108 23.32 -6.16 6.81
N TYR A 109 22.12 -6.70 6.56
CA TYR A 109 20.86 -6.10 7.01
C TYR A 109 20.29 -6.89 8.18
N GLN A 110 20.37 -6.32 9.38
CA GLN A 110 19.75 -6.89 10.59
C GLN A 110 18.21 -6.75 10.55
N LEU A 111 17.70 -5.82 9.75
CA LEU A 111 16.27 -5.53 9.58
C LEU A 111 15.96 -5.33 8.10
N VAL A 112 14.89 -5.98 7.65
CA VAL A 112 14.30 -5.79 6.32
C VAL A 112 12.86 -5.33 6.47
N HIS A 113 12.43 -4.37 5.65
CA HIS A 113 11.03 -3.98 5.54
C HIS A 113 10.48 -4.36 4.16
N THR A 114 9.61 -5.32 4.13
CA THR A 114 9.06 -5.92 2.91
C THR A 114 7.72 -5.28 2.55
N ASN A 115 7.51 -5.04 1.26
CA ASN A 115 6.35 -4.35 0.72
C ASN A 115 5.64 -5.27 -0.27
N TYR A 116 4.37 -5.58 0.00
CA TYR A 116 3.54 -6.52 -0.75
C TYR A 116 3.91 -8.00 -0.56
N TRP A 117 2.95 -8.91 -0.83
CA TRP A 117 3.06 -10.34 -0.51
C TRP A 117 4.26 -11.07 -1.15
N LEU A 118 4.67 -10.69 -2.39
CA LEU A 118 5.86 -11.26 -3.04
C LEU A 118 7.13 -10.95 -2.23
N SER A 119 7.27 -9.71 -1.80
CA SER A 119 8.41 -9.28 -0.99
C SER A 119 8.37 -9.88 0.41
N SER A 120 7.17 -10.15 0.96
CA SER A 120 7.05 -10.78 2.28
C SER A 120 7.62 -12.19 2.31
N TRP A 121 7.43 -12.96 1.23
CA TRP A 121 8.05 -14.26 1.07
C TRP A 121 9.59 -14.16 1.07
N VAL A 122 10.14 -13.20 0.33
CA VAL A 122 11.61 -12.93 0.33
C VAL A 122 12.10 -12.61 1.75
N GLY A 123 11.39 -11.76 2.49
CA GLY A 123 11.74 -11.43 3.88
C GLY A 123 11.72 -12.62 4.82
N MET A 124 10.74 -13.53 4.68
CA MET A 124 10.69 -14.77 5.46
C MET A 124 11.88 -15.70 5.14
N GLU A 125 12.28 -15.86 3.88
CA GLU A 125 13.47 -16.62 3.49
C GLU A 125 14.75 -15.99 4.08
N LEU A 126 14.92 -14.67 4.00
CA LEU A 126 16.06 -13.98 4.60
C LEU A 126 16.10 -14.14 6.12
N LYS A 127 14.95 -14.12 6.78
CA LYS A 127 14.83 -14.37 8.22
C LYS A 127 15.35 -15.77 8.60
N GLU A 128 15.01 -16.79 7.83
CA GLU A 128 15.50 -18.16 8.07
C GLU A 128 17.01 -18.29 7.81
N ILE A 129 17.51 -17.69 6.72
CA ILE A 129 18.92 -17.83 6.28
C ILE A 129 19.87 -17.03 7.18
N GLN A 130 19.58 -15.75 7.44
CA GLN A 130 20.53 -14.83 8.08
C GLN A 130 20.01 -14.22 9.39
N LYS A 131 18.85 -14.68 9.89
CA LYS A 131 18.23 -14.19 11.13
C LYS A 131 17.90 -12.69 11.11
N SER A 132 17.64 -12.10 9.94
CA SER A 132 17.15 -10.74 9.83
C SER A 132 15.78 -10.61 10.47
N LYS A 133 15.52 -9.51 11.16
CA LYS A 133 14.16 -9.14 11.60
C LYS A 133 13.36 -8.64 10.41
N GLN A 134 12.06 -8.93 10.37
CA GLN A 134 11.16 -8.55 9.29
C GLN A 134 10.06 -7.63 9.78
N VAL A 135 9.95 -6.45 9.15
CA VAL A 135 8.75 -5.61 9.14
C VAL A 135 8.05 -5.80 7.80
N HIS A 136 6.72 -5.76 7.76
CA HIS A 136 5.97 -5.93 6.52
C HIS A 136 4.79 -4.96 6.39
N THR A 137 4.60 -4.40 5.17
CA THR A 137 3.43 -3.62 4.77
C THR A 137 2.77 -4.30 3.56
N TYR A 138 1.45 -4.58 3.64
CA TYR A 138 0.74 -5.33 2.60
C TYR A 138 0.46 -4.51 1.33
N HIS A 139 0.11 -3.24 1.44
CA HIS A 139 -0.39 -2.37 0.36
C HIS A 139 -1.67 -2.86 -0.32
N SER A 140 -2.01 -4.13 -0.19
CA SER A 140 -3.24 -4.75 -0.67
C SER A 140 -3.37 -6.15 -0.07
N LEU A 141 -4.44 -6.40 0.63
CA LEU A 141 -4.77 -7.72 1.17
C LEU A 141 -5.50 -8.56 0.13
N GLY A 142 -4.98 -9.76 -0.13
CA GLY A 142 -5.60 -10.74 -1.04
C GLY A 142 -7.01 -11.10 -0.60
N ALA A 143 -7.22 -11.37 0.70
CA ALA A 143 -8.52 -11.71 1.24
C ALA A 143 -9.58 -10.65 0.96
N VAL A 144 -9.25 -9.36 1.10
CA VAL A 144 -10.18 -8.26 0.75
C VAL A 144 -10.34 -8.15 -0.77
N LYS A 145 -9.21 -8.13 -1.51
CA LYS A 145 -9.22 -7.98 -2.97
C LYS A 145 -10.08 -9.05 -3.65
N TYR A 146 -9.92 -10.31 -3.26
CA TYR A 146 -10.63 -11.42 -3.90
C TYR A 146 -12.11 -11.49 -3.52
N ASN A 147 -12.54 -10.83 -2.45
CA ASN A 147 -13.96 -10.67 -2.12
C ASN A 147 -14.65 -9.58 -2.96
N THR A 148 -13.89 -8.72 -3.66
CA THR A 148 -14.43 -7.62 -4.49
C THR A 148 -14.46 -7.93 -5.99
N ILE A 149 -14.05 -9.14 -6.39
CA ILE A 149 -14.07 -9.59 -7.80
C ILE A 149 -14.88 -10.87 -7.93
N GLN A 150 -15.32 -11.19 -9.16
CA GLN A 150 -16.07 -12.43 -9.43
C GLN A 150 -15.18 -13.66 -9.21
N LYS A 151 -15.79 -14.78 -8.84
CA LYS A 151 -15.03 -16.01 -8.53
C LYS A 151 -14.22 -16.52 -9.71
N GLU A 152 -14.74 -16.32 -10.92
CA GLU A 152 -14.11 -16.71 -12.18
C GLU A 152 -12.86 -15.89 -12.48
N ASP A 153 -12.76 -14.67 -11.93
CA ASP A 153 -11.63 -13.75 -12.13
C ASP A 153 -10.53 -13.92 -11.08
N ILE A 154 -10.72 -14.83 -10.11
CA ILE A 154 -9.71 -15.10 -9.08
C ILE A 154 -8.52 -15.83 -9.72
N PRO A 155 -7.30 -15.26 -9.69
CA PRO A 155 -6.15 -15.87 -10.34
C PRO A 155 -5.72 -17.16 -9.63
N LEU A 156 -5.15 -18.11 -10.37
CA LEU A 156 -4.68 -19.40 -9.85
C LEU A 156 -3.67 -19.24 -8.68
N ILE A 157 -2.89 -18.15 -8.69
CA ILE A 157 -1.92 -17.86 -7.62
C ILE A 157 -2.58 -17.44 -6.30
N ALA A 158 -3.89 -17.16 -6.27
CA ALA A 158 -4.58 -16.59 -5.11
C ALA A 158 -4.41 -17.44 -3.84
N SER A 159 -4.53 -18.76 -3.94
CA SER A 159 -4.37 -19.64 -2.78
C SER A 159 -2.96 -19.57 -2.18
N LYS A 160 -1.93 -19.48 -3.02
CA LYS A 160 -0.54 -19.30 -2.61
C LYS A 160 -0.34 -17.93 -1.94
N ARG A 161 -0.89 -16.86 -2.54
CA ARG A 161 -0.86 -15.52 -1.97
C ARG A 161 -1.48 -15.46 -0.58
N LEU A 162 -2.69 -15.99 -0.42
CA LEU A 162 -3.39 -16.00 0.88
C LEU A 162 -2.60 -16.75 1.95
N LYS A 163 -1.95 -17.88 1.58
CA LYS A 163 -1.06 -18.61 2.49
C LYS A 163 0.14 -17.79 2.92
N VAL A 164 0.85 -17.16 1.97
CA VAL A 164 2.02 -16.32 2.26
C VAL A 164 1.62 -15.10 3.11
N GLU A 165 0.49 -14.45 2.81
CA GLU A 165 -0.03 -13.33 3.59
C GLU A 165 -0.34 -13.71 5.04
N LYS A 166 -0.90 -14.90 5.27
CA LYS A 166 -1.12 -15.41 6.62
C LYS A 166 0.19 -15.71 7.33
N GLU A 167 1.11 -16.38 6.67
CA GLU A 167 2.40 -16.75 7.27
C GLU A 167 3.21 -15.51 7.68
N VAL A 168 3.27 -14.47 6.86
CA VAL A 168 4.01 -13.25 7.22
C VAL A 168 3.34 -12.50 8.37
N LEU A 169 1.98 -12.48 8.41
CA LEU A 169 1.26 -11.87 9.54
C LEU A 169 1.63 -12.52 10.88
N GLU A 170 1.80 -13.84 10.89
CA GLU A 170 2.08 -14.61 12.09
C GLU A 170 3.58 -14.65 12.46
N LYS A 171 4.48 -14.49 11.48
CA LYS A 171 5.94 -14.71 11.66
C LYS A 171 6.79 -13.45 11.67
N ALA A 172 6.35 -12.35 11.06
CA ALA A 172 7.10 -11.09 11.07
C ALA A 172 7.13 -10.47 12.48
N GLU A 173 8.19 -9.75 12.81
CA GLU A 173 8.30 -9.05 14.09
C GLU A 173 7.23 -7.98 14.21
N ARG A 174 6.96 -7.25 13.11
CA ARG A 174 5.91 -6.23 13.04
C ARG A 174 5.25 -6.21 11.67
N ILE A 175 3.97 -5.97 11.66
CA ILE A 175 3.20 -5.63 10.47
C ILE A 175 2.80 -4.16 10.56
N VAL A 176 2.98 -3.42 9.49
CA VAL A 176 2.51 -2.04 9.38
C VAL A 176 1.20 -2.03 8.60
N ALA A 177 0.11 -1.72 9.29
CA ALA A 177 -1.18 -1.42 8.68
C ALA A 177 -1.26 0.09 8.37
N THR A 178 -1.74 0.46 7.21
CA THR A 178 -1.82 1.86 6.79
C THR A 178 -3.06 2.57 7.34
N SER A 179 -4.02 1.81 7.86
CA SER A 179 -5.25 2.32 8.49
C SER A 179 -5.79 1.36 9.55
N PRO A 180 -6.64 1.85 10.48
CA PRO A 180 -7.37 0.98 11.41
C PRO A 180 -8.22 -0.09 10.70
N GLN A 181 -8.84 0.27 9.57
CA GLN A 181 -9.64 -0.65 8.76
C GLN A 181 -8.80 -1.77 8.16
N GLU A 182 -7.59 -1.47 7.71
CA GLU A 182 -6.67 -2.50 7.22
C GLU A 182 -6.25 -3.46 8.34
N GLN A 183 -5.98 -2.95 9.55
CA GLN A 183 -5.73 -3.77 10.74
C GLN A 183 -6.92 -4.68 11.06
N GLU A 184 -8.15 -4.15 11.02
CA GLU A 184 -9.36 -4.93 11.26
C GLU A 184 -9.54 -6.05 10.22
N HIS A 185 -9.32 -5.75 8.94
CA HIS A 185 -9.35 -6.75 7.87
C HIS A 185 -8.29 -7.83 8.08
N MET A 186 -7.08 -7.48 8.49
CA MET A 186 -6.04 -8.46 8.83
C MET A 186 -6.50 -9.39 9.94
N ARG A 187 -7.09 -8.83 11.02
CA ARG A 187 -7.56 -9.60 12.17
C ARG A 187 -8.75 -10.49 11.84
N SER A 188 -9.71 -10.01 11.07
CA SER A 188 -10.95 -10.72 10.76
C SER A 188 -10.80 -11.74 9.62
N LEU A 189 -9.97 -11.44 8.62
CA LEU A 189 -9.92 -12.22 7.38
C LEU A 189 -8.63 -13.05 7.21
N VAL A 190 -7.54 -12.74 7.92
CA VAL A 190 -6.25 -13.40 7.73
C VAL A 190 -5.82 -14.15 8.98
N SER A 191 -5.55 -13.49 10.11
CA SER A 191 -5.17 -14.12 11.36
C SER A 191 -5.33 -13.19 12.55
N THR A 192 -5.70 -13.76 13.71
CA THR A 192 -5.71 -13.05 15.00
C THR A 192 -4.32 -12.91 15.64
N LYS A 193 -3.31 -13.60 15.10
CA LYS A 193 -1.93 -13.59 15.59
C LYS A 193 -1.10 -12.48 14.96
N GLY A 194 0.11 -12.29 15.49
CA GLY A 194 1.08 -11.30 15.01
C GLY A 194 0.90 -9.91 15.61
N ASN A 195 1.92 -9.06 15.45
CA ASN A 195 1.95 -7.71 16.00
C ASN A 195 1.70 -6.70 14.87
N ILE A 196 0.68 -5.85 15.00
CA ILE A 196 0.30 -4.87 13.99
C ILE A 196 0.38 -3.47 14.58
N ASP A 197 1.15 -2.60 13.94
CA ASP A 197 1.23 -1.17 14.20
C ASP A 197 0.48 -0.41 13.11
N ILE A 198 -0.20 0.68 13.47
CA ILE A 198 -0.88 1.54 12.50
C ILE A 198 0.04 2.70 12.18
N ILE A 199 0.65 2.69 10.99
CA ILE A 199 1.47 3.78 10.48
C ILE A 199 0.94 4.13 9.09
N PRO A 200 0.31 5.31 8.90
CA PRO A 200 -0.36 5.66 7.65
C PRO A 200 0.63 5.88 6.49
N CYS A 201 0.11 5.98 5.28
CA CYS A 201 0.88 6.55 4.18
C CYS A 201 0.99 8.07 4.33
N GLY A 202 1.98 8.64 3.63
CA GLY A 202 2.20 10.07 3.59
C GLY A 202 1.94 10.68 2.20
N THR A 203 2.03 12.01 2.15
CA THR A 203 2.10 12.77 0.91
C THR A 203 3.10 13.93 1.05
N ASP A 204 3.52 14.48 -0.08
CA ASP A 204 4.39 15.66 -0.12
C ASP A 204 3.55 16.94 0.03
N ILE A 205 3.45 17.41 1.27
CA ILE A 205 2.63 18.56 1.65
C ILE A 205 3.11 19.84 0.96
N GLN A 206 4.42 19.97 0.73
CA GLN A 206 4.97 21.16 0.09
C GLN A 206 4.63 21.16 -1.40
N ARG A 207 4.84 20.05 -2.08
CA ARG A 207 4.51 19.89 -3.49
C ARG A 207 3.03 20.13 -3.75
N PHE A 208 2.14 19.40 -3.07
CA PHE A 208 0.69 19.45 -3.28
C PHE A 208 0.01 20.70 -2.72
N GLY A 209 0.70 21.58 -2.04
CA GLY A 209 0.13 22.82 -1.55
C GLY A 209 0.84 24.08 -2.05
N SER A 210 1.71 23.93 -3.06
CA SER A 210 2.56 25.02 -3.56
C SER A 210 1.86 25.96 -4.56
N ILE A 211 0.73 25.52 -5.16
CA ILE A 211 0.11 26.23 -6.28
C ILE A 211 -1.22 26.83 -5.82
N ALA A 212 -1.39 28.13 -6.05
CA ALA A 212 -2.66 28.80 -5.82
C ALA A 212 -3.69 28.40 -6.90
N ARG A 213 -4.96 28.27 -6.50
CA ARG A 213 -6.06 27.83 -7.38
C ARG A 213 -6.16 28.65 -8.67
N GLU A 214 -6.05 29.97 -8.55
CA GLU A 214 -6.15 30.89 -9.69
C GLU A 214 -5.01 30.67 -10.68
N ALA A 215 -3.79 30.45 -10.19
CA ALA A 215 -2.63 30.15 -11.02
C ALA A 215 -2.77 28.79 -11.72
N ALA A 216 -3.21 27.77 -11.00
CA ALA A 216 -3.48 26.43 -11.55
C ALA A 216 -4.53 26.47 -12.66
N ARG A 217 -5.63 27.21 -12.46
CA ARG A 217 -6.68 27.37 -13.48
C ARG A 217 -6.20 28.13 -14.70
N ALA A 218 -5.42 29.18 -14.52
CA ALA A 218 -4.83 29.92 -15.63
C ALA A 218 -3.89 29.06 -16.47
N GLU A 219 -3.08 28.19 -15.83
CA GLU A 219 -2.19 27.24 -16.51
C GLU A 219 -2.96 26.22 -17.34
N LEU A 220 -4.09 25.71 -16.80
CA LEU A 220 -4.93 24.71 -17.48
C LEU A 220 -5.98 25.33 -18.43
N GLY A 221 -6.05 26.64 -18.55
CA GLY A 221 -7.05 27.34 -19.37
C GLY A 221 -8.49 27.19 -18.87
N ILE A 222 -8.66 26.99 -17.55
CA ILE A 222 -9.96 26.84 -16.91
C ILE A 222 -10.50 28.20 -16.47
N GLU A 223 -11.71 28.55 -16.91
CA GLU A 223 -12.35 29.80 -16.53
C GLU A 223 -12.68 29.84 -15.03
N LYS A 224 -12.69 31.05 -14.46
CA LYS A 224 -12.86 31.24 -13.01
C LYS A 224 -14.17 30.63 -12.48
N GLU A 225 -15.25 30.74 -13.23
CA GLU A 225 -16.59 30.30 -12.83
C GLU A 225 -16.86 28.82 -13.12
N THR A 226 -15.92 28.12 -13.79
CA THR A 226 -16.04 26.70 -14.11
C THR A 226 -15.99 25.86 -12.83
N LYS A 227 -16.97 24.97 -12.67
CA LYS A 227 -17.02 23.99 -11.59
C LYS A 227 -16.31 22.71 -12.06
N VAL A 228 -15.20 22.37 -11.43
CA VAL A 228 -14.31 21.28 -11.86
C VAL A 228 -14.46 20.09 -10.92
N VAL A 229 -14.94 18.99 -11.46
CA VAL A 229 -14.91 17.65 -10.83
C VAL A 229 -13.69 16.90 -11.37
N LEU A 230 -12.79 16.49 -10.49
CA LEU A 230 -11.55 15.81 -10.85
C LEU A 230 -11.56 14.36 -10.39
N TYR A 231 -11.16 13.46 -11.27
CA TYR A 231 -10.75 12.10 -10.94
C TYR A 231 -9.28 11.92 -11.31
N VAL A 232 -8.52 11.26 -10.44
CA VAL A 232 -7.14 10.83 -10.72
C VAL A 232 -6.99 9.35 -10.35
N GLY A 233 -6.54 8.54 -11.29
CA GLY A 233 -6.32 7.12 -11.04
C GLY A 233 -6.14 6.31 -12.31
N ARG A 234 -5.86 5.01 -12.13
CA ARG A 234 -5.78 4.06 -13.24
C ARG A 234 -7.18 3.73 -13.76
N PHE A 235 -7.27 3.40 -15.04
CA PHE A 235 -8.46 2.79 -15.61
C PHE A 235 -8.54 1.32 -15.18
N ASP A 236 -9.25 1.08 -14.10
CA ASP A 236 -9.51 -0.23 -13.49
C ASP A 236 -10.96 -0.19 -12.98
N SER A 237 -11.79 -1.16 -13.32
CA SER A 237 -13.22 -1.18 -12.96
C SER A 237 -13.47 -1.00 -11.46
N ARG A 238 -12.53 -1.51 -10.63
CA ARG A 238 -12.58 -1.34 -9.17
C ARG A 238 -12.39 0.11 -8.70
N LYS A 239 -11.91 0.99 -9.57
CA LYS A 239 -11.77 2.42 -9.27
C LYS A 239 -13.06 3.21 -9.42
N GLY A 240 -14.12 2.56 -9.93
CA GLY A 240 -15.48 3.11 -9.93
C GLY A 240 -15.70 4.32 -10.82
N ILE A 241 -14.91 4.50 -11.90
CA ILE A 241 -15.01 5.67 -12.78
C ILE A 241 -16.41 5.77 -13.39
N GLU A 242 -17.04 4.64 -13.70
CA GLU A 242 -18.42 4.62 -14.19
C GLU A 242 -19.41 5.22 -13.18
N THR A 243 -19.27 4.92 -11.88
CA THR A 243 -20.10 5.53 -10.82
C THR A 243 -19.96 7.05 -10.84
N LEU A 244 -18.72 7.57 -10.98
CA LEU A 244 -18.50 9.01 -11.09
C LEU A 244 -19.17 9.61 -12.34
N VAL A 245 -18.95 9.02 -13.52
CA VAL A 245 -19.53 9.53 -14.78
C VAL A 245 -21.06 9.59 -14.67
N ARG A 246 -21.68 8.52 -14.17
CA ARG A 246 -23.15 8.50 -13.96
C ARG A 246 -23.61 9.50 -12.90
N ALA A 247 -22.85 9.69 -11.80
CA ALA A 247 -23.16 10.67 -10.76
C ALA A 247 -23.09 12.11 -11.31
N VAL A 248 -22.07 12.44 -12.10
CA VAL A 248 -21.97 13.75 -12.75
C VAL A 248 -23.10 13.96 -13.77
N ASN A 249 -23.50 12.88 -14.49
CA ASN A 249 -24.67 12.94 -15.38
C ASN A 249 -25.99 13.20 -14.66
N GLN A 250 -26.14 12.73 -13.43
CA GLN A 250 -27.33 12.94 -12.58
C GLN A 250 -27.27 14.23 -11.75
N SER A 251 -26.11 14.89 -11.73
CA SER A 251 -25.92 16.15 -11.00
C SER A 251 -26.94 17.22 -11.44
N GLY A 252 -27.51 17.92 -10.48
CA GLY A 252 -28.37 19.09 -10.75
C GLY A 252 -27.67 20.22 -11.47
N LEU A 253 -26.34 20.15 -11.61
CA LEU A 253 -25.50 21.11 -12.30
C LEU A 253 -25.11 20.66 -13.73
N ARG A 254 -25.57 19.48 -14.17
CA ARG A 254 -25.21 18.89 -15.47
C ARG A 254 -25.45 19.86 -16.65
N ASP A 255 -26.57 20.52 -16.68
CA ASP A 255 -26.96 21.44 -17.76
C ASP A 255 -26.33 22.86 -17.58
N SER A 256 -25.52 23.04 -16.53
CA SER A 256 -24.75 24.26 -16.33
C SER A 256 -23.61 24.32 -17.38
N LYS A 257 -23.54 25.44 -18.10
CA LYS A 257 -22.45 25.67 -19.07
C LYS A 257 -21.05 25.73 -18.41
N ASN A 258 -21.00 25.74 -17.09
CA ASN A 258 -19.78 25.94 -16.30
C ASN A 258 -19.37 24.66 -15.57
N LEU A 259 -19.86 23.48 -15.93
CA LEU A 259 -19.43 22.21 -15.36
C LEU A 259 -18.34 21.58 -16.24
N GLN A 260 -17.28 21.05 -15.63
CA GLN A 260 -16.25 20.30 -16.29
C GLN A 260 -15.89 19.05 -15.47
N LEU A 261 -15.89 17.88 -16.11
CA LEU A 261 -15.35 16.63 -15.56
C LEU A 261 -13.97 16.39 -16.15
N ILE A 262 -12.96 16.24 -15.30
CA ILE A 262 -11.58 15.90 -15.71
C ILE A 262 -11.25 14.50 -15.20
N ILE A 263 -10.89 13.60 -16.11
CA ILE A 263 -10.47 12.23 -15.82
C ILE A 263 -8.99 12.10 -16.15
N GLY A 264 -8.15 12.07 -15.11
CA GLY A 264 -6.70 11.90 -15.19
C GLY A 264 -6.29 10.45 -14.97
N GLY A 265 -5.67 9.82 -15.96
CA GLY A 265 -5.17 8.45 -15.88
C GLY A 265 -4.49 8.02 -17.17
N GLY A 266 -3.38 7.31 -17.04
CA GLY A 266 -2.70 6.68 -18.18
C GLY A 266 -3.41 5.38 -18.59
N SER A 267 -3.33 5.06 -19.88
CA SER A 267 -3.80 3.79 -20.43
C SER A 267 -2.97 3.40 -21.64
N THR A 268 -2.88 2.10 -21.89
CA THR A 268 -2.19 1.54 -23.06
C THR A 268 -3.21 0.82 -23.93
N PRO A 269 -3.40 1.23 -25.20
CA PRO A 269 -4.34 0.57 -26.11
C PRO A 269 -4.10 -0.94 -26.16
N GLY A 270 -5.19 -1.72 -26.03
CA GLY A 270 -5.15 -3.19 -26.05
C GLY A 270 -4.86 -3.85 -24.70
N ASN A 271 -4.35 -3.13 -23.71
CA ASN A 271 -4.22 -3.62 -22.35
C ASN A 271 -5.54 -3.43 -21.56
N SER A 272 -5.64 -4.04 -20.38
CA SER A 272 -6.85 -3.98 -19.54
C SER A 272 -7.25 -2.55 -19.17
N ASP A 273 -6.27 -1.67 -18.95
CA ASP A 273 -6.48 -0.25 -18.66
C ASP A 273 -6.97 0.53 -19.91
N GLY A 274 -6.49 0.18 -21.10
CA GLY A 274 -6.97 0.72 -22.37
C GLY A 274 -8.41 0.33 -22.65
N ILE A 275 -8.75 -0.95 -22.46
CA ILE A 275 -10.11 -1.47 -22.63
C ILE A 275 -11.08 -0.76 -21.68
N GLU A 276 -10.71 -0.59 -20.40
CA GLU A 276 -11.54 0.12 -19.45
C GLU A 276 -11.69 1.61 -19.79
N ARG A 277 -10.61 2.26 -20.24
CA ARG A 277 -10.68 3.65 -20.71
C ARG A 277 -11.67 3.81 -21.87
N ASP A 278 -11.58 2.94 -22.88
CA ASP A 278 -12.45 2.98 -24.06
C ASP A 278 -13.93 2.76 -23.64
N ARG A 279 -14.16 1.85 -22.69
CA ARG A 279 -15.50 1.62 -22.11
C ARG A 279 -16.05 2.88 -21.40
N ILE A 280 -15.24 3.56 -20.61
CA ILE A 280 -15.65 4.80 -19.92
C ILE A 280 -15.91 5.93 -20.93
N GLU A 281 -15.08 6.07 -21.96
CA GLU A 281 -15.27 7.05 -23.02
C GLU A 281 -16.58 6.79 -23.80
N GLN A 282 -16.90 5.53 -24.06
CA GLN A 282 -18.19 5.15 -24.66
C GLN A 282 -19.38 5.58 -23.77
N ILE A 283 -19.32 5.33 -22.44
CA ILE A 283 -20.37 5.75 -21.52
C ILE A 283 -20.52 7.28 -21.50
N VAL A 284 -19.43 8.02 -21.49
CA VAL A 284 -19.45 9.50 -21.58
C VAL A 284 -20.17 9.97 -22.86
N ASN A 285 -19.87 9.33 -24.00
CA ASN A 285 -20.50 9.64 -25.28
C ASN A 285 -22.00 9.30 -25.28
N GLU A 286 -22.38 8.11 -24.82
CA GLU A 286 -23.77 7.66 -24.73
C GLU A 286 -24.63 8.57 -23.82
N LEU A 287 -24.04 9.12 -22.76
CA LEU A 287 -24.70 10.06 -21.84
C LEU A 287 -24.68 11.52 -22.34
N GLY A 288 -24.08 11.80 -23.50
CA GLY A 288 -23.98 13.15 -24.07
C GLY A 288 -23.15 14.11 -23.21
N MET A 289 -22.06 13.62 -22.62
CA MET A 289 -21.19 14.38 -21.72
C MET A 289 -19.85 14.78 -22.34
N SER A 290 -19.65 14.51 -23.62
CA SER A 290 -18.36 14.71 -24.32
C SER A 290 -17.90 16.17 -24.32
N ASP A 291 -18.83 17.13 -24.41
CA ASP A 291 -18.52 18.55 -24.53
C ASP A 291 -17.91 19.15 -23.23
N PHE A 292 -18.16 18.54 -22.09
CA PHE A 292 -17.63 19.00 -20.80
C PHE A 292 -16.80 17.94 -20.05
N THR A 293 -16.45 16.83 -20.70
CA THR A 293 -15.56 15.80 -20.12
C THR A 293 -14.21 15.82 -20.83
N THR A 294 -13.14 15.94 -20.06
CA THR A 294 -11.76 15.92 -20.54
C THR A 294 -11.04 14.66 -20.03
N PHE A 295 -10.56 13.83 -20.93
CA PHE A 295 -9.62 12.76 -20.62
C PHE A 295 -8.20 13.34 -20.68
N ALA A 296 -7.65 13.72 -19.53
CA ALA A 296 -6.37 14.41 -19.43
C ALA A 296 -5.15 13.50 -19.68
N GLY A 297 -5.39 12.18 -19.85
CA GLY A 297 -4.32 11.23 -20.02
C GLY A 297 -3.50 11.04 -18.74
N ARG A 298 -2.27 10.59 -18.90
CA ARG A 298 -1.35 10.37 -17.78
C ARG A 298 -0.86 11.70 -17.21
N LEU A 299 -1.13 11.92 -15.92
CA LEU A 299 -0.63 13.08 -15.19
C LEU A 299 0.68 12.72 -14.48
N SER A 300 1.78 13.40 -14.85
CA SER A 300 3.06 13.25 -14.16
C SER A 300 3.00 13.83 -12.74
N GLN A 301 3.91 13.42 -11.88
CA GLN A 301 4.01 13.95 -10.53
C GLN A 301 4.23 15.47 -10.48
N ASP A 302 4.78 16.08 -11.54
CA ASP A 302 5.06 17.49 -11.60
C ASP A 302 3.82 18.33 -11.96
N ILE A 303 2.93 17.79 -12.83
CA ILE A 303 1.70 18.48 -13.23
C ILE A 303 0.51 18.17 -12.33
N LEU A 304 0.55 17.07 -11.61
CA LEU A 304 -0.54 16.60 -10.75
C LEU A 304 -0.99 17.62 -9.69
N PRO A 305 -0.08 18.38 -9.02
CA PRO A 305 -0.47 19.45 -8.11
C PRO A 305 -1.33 20.55 -8.75
N THR A 306 -1.07 20.88 -10.01
CA THR A 306 -1.86 21.87 -10.77
C THR A 306 -3.31 21.39 -10.95
N TYR A 307 -3.51 20.13 -11.30
CA TYR A 307 -4.86 19.56 -11.45
C TYR A 307 -5.63 19.54 -10.13
N TYR A 308 -5.00 19.10 -9.03
CA TYR A 308 -5.66 19.13 -7.72
C TYR A 308 -6.01 20.56 -7.31
N ALA A 309 -5.07 21.51 -7.41
CA ALA A 309 -5.31 22.90 -7.02
C ALA A 309 -6.41 23.58 -7.85
N ALA A 310 -6.54 23.24 -9.15
CA ALA A 310 -7.57 23.79 -10.04
C ALA A 310 -8.99 23.26 -9.76
N ALA A 311 -9.10 22.06 -9.14
CA ALA A 311 -10.38 21.37 -8.95
C ALA A 311 -11.23 22.01 -7.83
N ASP A 312 -12.55 21.89 -7.96
CA ASP A 312 -13.52 22.21 -6.90
C ASP A 312 -13.75 21.04 -5.97
N VAL A 313 -13.69 19.82 -6.51
CA VAL A 313 -13.81 18.59 -5.78
C VAL A 313 -13.02 17.49 -6.48
N CYS A 314 -12.32 16.67 -5.70
CA CYS A 314 -11.70 15.44 -6.17
C CYS A 314 -12.59 14.26 -5.76
N VAL A 315 -12.90 13.36 -6.71
CA VAL A 315 -13.78 12.22 -6.44
C VAL A 315 -12.99 10.92 -6.49
N VAL A 316 -13.14 10.09 -5.44
CA VAL A 316 -12.46 8.80 -5.29
C VAL A 316 -13.52 7.69 -5.11
N PRO A 317 -14.19 7.25 -6.21
CA PRO A 317 -15.35 6.38 -6.16
C PRO A 317 -15.00 4.89 -6.10
N SER A 318 -13.85 4.55 -5.55
CA SER A 318 -13.28 3.20 -5.56
C SER A 318 -14.17 2.18 -4.83
N HIS A 319 -14.32 0.99 -5.40
CA HIS A 319 -14.99 -0.14 -4.72
C HIS A 319 -14.10 -0.76 -3.64
N TYR A 320 -12.80 -0.60 -3.77
CA TYR A 320 -11.78 -1.02 -2.81
C TYR A 320 -10.60 -0.06 -2.86
N GLU A 321 -10.22 0.48 -1.70
CA GLU A 321 -9.07 1.38 -1.56
C GLU A 321 -8.35 1.10 -0.22
N PRO A 322 -7.13 0.56 -0.23
CA PRO A 322 -6.40 0.24 0.99
C PRO A 322 -6.12 1.45 1.87
N PHE A 323 -5.78 2.60 1.27
CA PHE A 323 -5.48 3.83 2.00
C PHE A 323 -6.08 5.09 1.37
N GLY A 324 -5.86 5.33 0.05
CA GLY A 324 -6.37 6.50 -0.65
C GLY A 324 -5.35 7.63 -0.75
N LEU A 325 -4.18 7.38 -1.36
CA LEU A 325 -3.16 8.42 -1.60
C LEU A 325 -3.74 9.63 -2.36
N VAL A 326 -4.57 9.37 -3.38
CA VAL A 326 -5.25 10.43 -4.15
C VAL A 326 -6.07 11.36 -3.26
N ALA A 327 -6.75 10.82 -2.24
CA ALA A 327 -7.53 11.63 -1.31
C ALA A 327 -6.64 12.57 -0.49
N ILE A 328 -5.52 12.07 0.06
CA ILE A 328 -4.62 12.91 0.85
C ILE A 328 -3.81 13.90 -0.02
N GLU A 329 -3.54 13.59 -1.29
CA GLU A 329 -2.93 14.50 -2.25
C GLU A 329 -3.87 15.68 -2.61
N ALA A 330 -5.15 15.37 -2.87
CA ALA A 330 -6.20 16.38 -3.08
C ALA A 330 -6.36 17.29 -1.85
N MET A 331 -6.49 16.68 -0.67
CA MET A 331 -6.59 17.41 0.60
C MET A 331 -5.34 18.25 0.89
N ALA A 332 -4.14 17.76 0.58
CA ALA A 332 -2.90 18.55 0.68
C ALA A 332 -2.90 19.76 -0.24
N SER A 333 -3.59 19.71 -1.36
CA SER A 333 -3.79 20.82 -2.29
C SER A 333 -4.93 21.77 -1.86
N GLY A 334 -5.59 21.50 -0.73
CA GLY A 334 -6.74 22.27 -0.26
C GLY A 334 -8.05 21.96 -1.01
N THR A 335 -8.09 20.86 -1.75
CA THR A 335 -9.26 20.43 -2.52
C THR A 335 -10.06 19.41 -1.72
N PRO A 336 -11.36 19.64 -1.45
CA PRO A 336 -12.19 18.69 -0.75
C PRO A 336 -12.41 17.42 -1.56
N VAL A 337 -12.71 16.32 -0.86
CA VAL A 337 -12.83 15.00 -1.45
C VAL A 337 -14.23 14.45 -1.28
N VAL A 338 -14.82 13.87 -2.33
CA VAL A 338 -15.94 12.94 -2.23
C VAL A 338 -15.39 11.53 -2.47
N ALA A 339 -15.49 10.66 -1.48
CA ALA A 339 -14.91 9.33 -1.55
C ALA A 339 -15.93 8.23 -1.23
N SER A 340 -15.68 7.02 -1.72
CA SER A 340 -16.41 5.85 -1.25
C SER A 340 -16.14 5.58 0.22
N ASP A 341 -17.19 5.18 0.94
CA ASP A 341 -17.11 4.75 2.35
C ASP A 341 -16.54 3.32 2.45
N VAL A 342 -15.27 3.15 2.05
CA VAL A 342 -14.58 1.86 2.02
C VAL A 342 -13.12 1.96 2.48
N GLY A 343 -12.66 0.92 3.16
CA GLY A 343 -11.25 0.70 3.50
C GLY A 343 -10.58 1.93 4.12
N GLY A 344 -9.39 2.28 3.64
CA GLY A 344 -8.61 3.40 4.15
C GLY A 344 -9.20 4.78 3.89
N LEU A 345 -10.17 4.92 2.96
CA LEU A 345 -10.86 6.19 2.73
C LEU A 345 -11.66 6.65 3.95
N GLN A 346 -12.22 5.71 4.72
CA GLN A 346 -12.89 5.99 6.01
C GLN A 346 -11.95 6.58 7.07
N PHE A 347 -10.65 6.30 6.94
CA PHE A 347 -9.63 6.86 7.82
C PHE A 347 -9.05 8.16 7.29
N THR A 348 -8.86 8.29 5.98
CA THR A 348 -8.26 9.49 5.37
C THR A 348 -9.23 10.67 5.34
N VAL A 349 -10.49 10.43 4.95
CA VAL A 349 -11.54 11.44 4.86
C VAL A 349 -12.42 11.39 6.10
N VAL A 350 -12.59 12.51 6.77
CA VAL A 350 -13.57 12.67 7.87
C VAL A 350 -14.83 13.27 7.29
N ASN A 351 -15.90 12.48 7.30
CA ASN A 351 -17.17 12.88 6.70
C ASN A 351 -17.69 14.19 7.29
N GLU A 352 -18.16 15.12 6.45
CA GLU A 352 -18.66 16.46 6.78
C GLU A 352 -17.60 17.45 7.33
N GLU A 353 -16.35 17.00 7.56
CA GLU A 353 -15.28 17.85 8.09
C GLU A 353 -14.17 18.12 7.06
N THR A 354 -13.71 17.08 6.34
CA THR A 354 -12.62 17.19 5.37
C THR A 354 -13.02 16.78 3.96
N GLY A 355 -14.25 16.35 3.80
CA GLY A 355 -14.85 15.84 2.58
C GLY A 355 -16.14 15.10 2.88
N LEU A 356 -16.65 14.35 1.92
CA LEU A 356 -17.86 13.56 2.06
C LEU A 356 -17.59 12.10 1.74
N LEU A 357 -18.22 11.19 2.48
CA LEU A 357 -18.24 9.76 2.22
C LEU A 357 -19.58 9.34 1.64
N ALA A 358 -19.57 8.55 0.58
CA ALA A 358 -20.74 7.97 -0.07
C ALA A 358 -20.63 6.44 -0.12
N PRO A 359 -21.74 5.69 -0.03
CA PRO A 359 -21.69 4.25 -0.22
C PRO A 359 -21.07 3.89 -1.58
N PRO A 360 -20.24 2.84 -1.65
CA PRO A 360 -19.64 2.46 -2.92
C PRO A 360 -20.70 2.10 -3.96
N GLN A 361 -20.48 2.49 -5.20
CA GLN A 361 -21.37 2.25 -6.35
C GLN A 361 -22.76 2.96 -6.26
N ASP A 362 -23.00 3.78 -5.25
CA ASP A 362 -24.24 4.55 -5.11
C ASP A 362 -24.15 5.86 -5.89
N VAL A 363 -24.65 5.83 -7.13
CA VAL A 363 -24.61 6.96 -8.06
C VAL A 363 -25.34 8.18 -7.49
N ASP A 364 -26.50 8.00 -6.83
CA ASP A 364 -27.32 9.08 -6.30
C ASP A 364 -26.62 9.77 -5.11
N ALA A 365 -25.99 8.97 -4.22
CA ALA A 365 -25.23 9.51 -3.10
C ALA A 365 -24.01 10.31 -3.57
N PHE A 366 -23.27 9.83 -4.61
CA PHE A 366 -22.17 10.57 -5.20
C PHE A 366 -22.64 11.86 -5.88
N ALA A 367 -23.73 11.82 -6.64
CA ALA A 367 -24.32 13.02 -7.28
C ALA A 367 -24.68 14.07 -6.24
N SER A 368 -25.41 13.67 -5.19
CA SER A 368 -25.78 14.56 -4.08
C SER A 368 -24.56 15.16 -3.38
N ALA A 369 -23.53 14.36 -3.09
CA ALA A 369 -22.32 14.82 -2.42
C ALA A 369 -21.54 15.83 -3.29
N ILE A 370 -21.41 15.56 -4.59
CA ILE A 370 -20.77 16.47 -5.54
C ILE A 370 -21.53 17.80 -5.60
N ASP A 371 -22.87 17.76 -5.76
CA ASP A 371 -23.72 18.93 -5.85
C ASP A 371 -23.66 19.80 -4.59
N ARG A 372 -23.63 19.19 -3.40
CA ARG A 372 -23.51 19.91 -2.13
C ARG A 372 -22.23 20.73 -2.05
N ILE A 373 -21.10 20.19 -2.48
CA ILE A 373 -19.81 20.88 -2.49
C ILE A 373 -19.79 21.98 -3.56
N LEU A 374 -20.23 21.65 -4.79
CA LEU A 374 -20.19 22.58 -5.91
C LEU A 374 -21.17 23.74 -5.79
N SER A 375 -22.27 23.56 -5.04
CA SER A 375 -23.28 24.61 -4.82
C SER A 375 -22.96 25.53 -3.65
N ASN A 376 -22.00 25.20 -2.81
CA ASN A 376 -21.60 26.01 -1.66
C ASN A 376 -20.09 26.29 -1.63
N PRO A 377 -19.61 27.33 -2.30
CA PRO A 377 -18.18 27.67 -2.38
C PRO A 377 -17.52 27.95 -1.01
N GLU A 378 -18.25 28.55 -0.07
CA GLU A 378 -17.72 28.85 1.26
C GLU A 378 -17.45 27.53 2.03
N TRP A 379 -18.41 26.63 2.05
CA TRP A 379 -18.25 25.32 2.69
C TRP A 379 -17.21 24.44 2.00
N ARG A 380 -17.17 24.47 0.65
CA ARG A 380 -16.08 23.85 -0.11
C ARG A 380 -14.69 24.28 0.38
N ASP A 381 -14.49 25.59 0.57
CA ASP A 381 -13.21 26.15 1.01
C ASP A 381 -12.91 25.80 2.48
N GLU A 382 -13.93 25.69 3.33
CA GLU A 382 -13.81 25.20 4.70
C GLU A 382 -13.36 23.73 4.74
N LEU A 383 -14.02 22.84 3.99
CA LEU A 383 -13.63 21.44 3.84
C LEU A 383 -12.20 21.30 3.32
N GLY A 384 -11.81 22.09 2.32
CA GLY A 384 -10.46 22.10 1.75
C GLY A 384 -9.40 22.50 2.79
N LYS A 385 -9.64 23.57 3.56
CA LYS A 385 -8.75 24.01 4.66
C LYS A 385 -8.63 22.96 5.76
N ALA A 386 -9.74 22.36 6.17
CA ALA A 386 -9.75 21.31 7.18
C ALA A 386 -9.02 20.06 6.69
N GLY A 387 -9.24 19.68 5.43
CA GLY A 387 -8.53 18.59 4.76
C GLY A 387 -7.01 18.82 4.76
N ARG A 388 -6.57 19.99 4.35
CA ARG A 388 -5.15 20.37 4.38
C ARG A 388 -4.55 20.26 5.77
N LYS A 389 -5.18 20.85 6.78
CA LYS A 389 -4.73 20.78 8.18
C LYS A 389 -4.60 19.34 8.68
N ARG A 390 -5.54 18.46 8.31
CA ARG A 390 -5.49 17.04 8.66
C ARG A 390 -4.27 16.36 8.04
N VAL A 391 -4.00 16.60 6.75
CA VAL A 391 -2.85 16.01 6.06
C VAL A 391 -1.54 16.48 6.69
N GLU A 392 -1.40 17.76 6.95
CA GLU A 392 -0.22 18.35 7.61
C GLU A 392 0.05 17.69 8.98
N SER A 393 -0.99 17.36 9.74
CA SER A 393 -0.84 16.79 11.07
C SER A 393 -0.64 15.28 11.10
N LYS A 394 -1.10 14.52 10.07
CA LYS A 394 -1.15 13.06 10.15
C LYS A 394 -0.50 12.31 8.99
N PHE A 395 -0.39 12.93 7.81
CA PHE A 395 -0.05 12.22 6.58
C PHE A 395 1.16 12.83 5.84
N SER A 396 2.16 13.34 6.57
CA SER A 396 3.43 13.74 5.99
C SER A 396 4.40 12.56 5.89
N TRP A 397 5.19 12.47 4.82
CA TRP A 397 6.22 11.44 4.70
C TRP A 397 7.26 11.51 5.83
N ASP A 398 7.59 12.71 6.30
CA ASP A 398 8.52 12.86 7.42
C ASP A 398 7.91 12.29 8.73
N GLY A 399 6.63 12.53 8.99
CA GLY A 399 5.93 11.95 10.14
C GLY A 399 5.83 10.41 10.06
N VAL A 400 5.58 9.87 8.88
CA VAL A 400 5.60 8.41 8.62
C VAL A 400 6.99 7.83 8.89
N ALA A 401 8.05 8.48 8.36
CA ALA A 401 9.42 8.04 8.55
C ALA A 401 9.86 8.09 10.01
N HIS A 402 9.43 9.10 10.79
CA HIS A 402 9.68 9.14 12.23
C HIS A 402 9.08 7.93 12.95
N GLN A 403 7.81 7.60 12.72
CA GLN A 403 7.15 6.44 13.32
C GLN A 403 7.85 5.12 12.92
N LEU A 404 8.20 4.96 11.64
CA LEU A 404 8.96 3.79 11.17
C LEU A 404 10.36 3.73 11.79
N SER A 405 11.05 4.86 11.92
CA SER A 405 12.38 4.93 12.54
C SER A 405 12.35 4.54 14.02
N GLU A 406 11.31 4.93 14.76
CA GLU A 406 11.08 4.52 16.15
C GLU A 406 10.86 3.00 16.21
N LEU A 407 9.95 2.46 15.40
CA LEU A 407 9.67 1.03 15.29
C LEU A 407 10.95 0.22 14.97
N TYR A 408 11.73 0.64 13.98
CA TYR A 408 12.97 -0.03 13.61
C TYR A 408 14.02 0.04 14.71
N THR A 409 14.12 1.19 15.39
CA THR A 409 15.07 1.38 16.48
C THR A 409 14.72 0.48 17.66
N GLU A 410 13.43 0.36 18.02
CA GLU A 410 12.95 -0.58 19.04
C GLU A 410 13.33 -2.03 18.68
N LEU A 411 13.07 -2.44 17.43
CA LEU A 411 13.39 -3.79 16.98
C LEU A 411 14.90 -4.08 16.99
N LEU A 412 15.74 -3.10 16.71
CA LEU A 412 17.21 -3.27 16.67
C LEU A 412 17.87 -3.19 18.04
N GLN A 413 17.17 -2.73 19.07
CA GLN A 413 17.72 -2.76 20.44
C GLN A 413 17.98 -4.20 20.88
N PRO A 414 19.10 -4.47 21.57
CA PRO A 414 19.33 -5.74 22.21
C PRO A 414 18.20 -5.98 23.23
N GLN A 415 17.55 -7.12 23.17
CA GLN A 415 16.58 -7.51 24.19
C GLN A 415 17.29 -7.56 25.55
N PRO A 416 16.73 -6.99 26.63
CA PRO A 416 17.33 -7.10 27.96
C PRO A 416 17.53 -8.56 28.33
N LEU A 417 18.71 -8.92 28.77
CA LEU A 417 19.08 -10.29 29.19
C LEU A 417 18.09 -10.95 30.15
N ALA A 418 17.31 -10.15 30.89
CA ALA A 418 16.28 -10.61 31.81
C ALA A 418 15.05 -11.24 31.10
N SER A 419 14.66 -10.77 29.91
CA SER A 419 13.55 -11.35 29.15
C SER A 419 13.96 -12.68 28.51
N THR A 420 15.17 -12.74 27.97
CA THR A 420 15.73 -13.97 27.36
C THR A 420 15.93 -15.10 28.40
N ALA A 421 16.34 -14.75 29.62
CA ALA A 421 16.48 -15.70 30.71
C ALA A 421 15.12 -16.23 31.17
N LYS A 422 14.08 -15.39 31.21
CA LYS A 422 12.74 -15.80 31.57
C LYS A 422 12.09 -16.70 30.50
N GLU A 423 12.21 -16.33 29.23
CA GLU A 423 11.74 -17.14 28.10
C GLU A 423 12.48 -18.49 27.99
N LEU A 424 13.81 -18.51 28.27
CA LEU A 424 14.58 -19.74 28.33
C LEU A 424 14.13 -20.64 29.49
N VAL A 425 13.85 -20.08 30.65
CA VAL A 425 13.33 -20.82 31.80
C VAL A 425 11.92 -21.34 31.50
N GLU A 426 11.03 -20.55 30.96
CA GLU A 426 9.67 -20.96 30.60
C GLU A 426 9.70 -22.08 29.53
N SER A 427 10.47 -21.92 28.45
CA SER A 427 10.60 -22.97 27.41
C SER A 427 11.25 -24.25 27.93
N THR A 428 12.22 -24.14 28.85
CA THR A 428 12.86 -25.30 29.49
C THR A 428 11.88 -26.01 30.42
N VAL A 429 11.05 -25.28 31.15
CA VAL A 429 10.01 -25.84 32.01
C VAL A 429 8.94 -26.56 31.19
N GLU A 430 8.48 -25.99 30.08
CA GLU A 430 7.53 -26.64 29.18
C GLU A 430 8.10 -27.93 28.56
N LEU A 431 9.36 -27.90 28.13
CA LEU A 431 10.04 -29.08 27.58
C LEU A 431 10.17 -30.20 28.63
N VAL A 432 10.54 -29.85 29.85
CA VAL A 432 10.65 -30.82 30.97
C VAL A 432 9.28 -31.40 31.33
N GLN A 433 8.23 -30.59 31.34
CA GLN A 433 6.86 -31.05 31.61
C GLN A 433 6.34 -31.98 30.49
N SER A 434 6.60 -31.66 29.22
CA SER A 434 6.23 -32.51 28.09
C SER A 434 6.95 -33.86 28.14
N THR A 435 8.26 -33.85 28.35
CA THR A 435 9.08 -35.07 28.44
C THR A 435 8.69 -35.95 29.64
N ALA A 436 8.39 -35.31 30.78
CA ALA A 436 7.93 -36.06 31.96
C ALA A 436 6.56 -36.73 31.73
N LYS A 437 5.65 -36.04 31.04
CA LYS A 437 4.34 -36.59 30.67
C LYS A 437 4.47 -37.81 29.73
N GLU A 438 5.28 -37.71 28.69
CA GLU A 438 5.54 -38.82 27.76
C GLU A 438 6.18 -40.05 28.48
N LEU A 439 7.11 -39.81 29.42
CA LEU A 439 7.74 -40.85 30.20
C LEU A 439 6.72 -41.56 31.12
N VAL A 440 5.83 -40.81 31.76
CA VAL A 440 4.77 -41.35 32.60
C VAL A 440 3.79 -42.21 31.77
N GLU A 441 3.33 -41.70 30.64
CA GLU A 441 2.43 -42.42 29.73
C GLU A 441 3.07 -43.72 29.21
N SER A 442 4.32 -43.68 28.75
CA SER A 442 5.08 -44.86 28.31
C SER A 442 5.28 -45.88 29.44
N THR A 443 5.55 -45.43 30.66
CA THR A 443 5.73 -46.31 31.83
C THR A 443 4.41 -46.95 32.21
N VAL A 444 3.29 -46.26 32.17
CA VAL A 444 1.96 -46.83 32.44
C VAL A 444 1.58 -47.88 31.39
N GLU A 445 1.86 -47.64 30.11
CA GLU A 445 1.60 -48.61 29.04
C GLU A 445 2.45 -49.89 29.24
N LEU A 446 3.73 -49.73 29.60
CA LEU A 446 4.62 -50.86 29.86
C LEU A 446 4.13 -51.69 31.07
N VAL A 447 3.73 -51.06 32.15
CA VAL A 447 3.17 -51.72 33.34
C VAL A 447 1.86 -52.46 33.00
N GLN A 448 0.98 -51.85 32.22
CA GLN A 448 -0.28 -52.48 31.78
C GLN A 448 -0.04 -53.65 30.85
N SER A 449 0.93 -53.55 29.95
CA SER A 449 1.35 -54.64 29.04
C SER A 449 1.92 -55.82 29.83
N THR A 450 2.80 -55.54 30.81
CA THR A 450 3.44 -56.56 31.66
C THR A 450 2.40 -57.25 32.56
N ALA A 451 1.45 -56.51 33.11
CA ALA A 451 0.36 -57.05 33.91
C ALA A 451 -0.57 -57.96 33.08
N LYS A 452 -0.86 -57.59 31.82
CA LYS A 452 -1.64 -58.45 30.89
C LYS A 452 -0.89 -59.75 30.55
N GLN A 453 0.42 -59.70 30.36
CA GLN A 453 1.22 -60.91 30.12
C GLN A 453 1.27 -61.84 31.34
N ALA A 454 1.40 -61.27 32.55
CA ALA A 454 1.41 -62.03 33.78
C ALA A 454 0.09 -62.80 34.02
N VAL A 455 -1.06 -62.22 33.66
CA VAL A 455 -2.39 -62.87 33.78
C VAL A 455 -2.59 -64.04 32.75
N LEU A 456 -1.88 -63.99 31.61
CA LEU A 456 -1.93 -65.04 30.58
C LEU A 456 -1.06 -66.24 30.89
N VAL A 457 -0.08 -66.13 31.77
CA VAL A 457 0.83 -67.26 32.19
C VAL A 457 0.28 -68.03 33.38
N THR A 458 -0.75 -67.47 34.06
CA THR A 458 -1.39 -68.10 35.24
C THR A 458 -2.73 -68.82 34.94
N LYS A 459 -3.08 -68.99 33.68
CA LYS A 459 -4.17 -69.83 33.19
C LYS A 459 -3.60 -70.99 32.38
#